data_af6d3fe1c3d1a6a69de6d0d54242e802
#
_entry.id   af6d3fe1c3d1a6a69de6d0d54242e802
#
_cell.length_a   1.000
_cell.length_b   1.000
_cell.length_c   1.000
_cell.angle_alpha   90.00
_cell.angle_beta   90.00
_cell.angle_gamma   90.00
#
_symmetry.space_group_name_H-M   'P 1'
#
loop_
_entity.id
_entity.type
_entity.pdbx_description
1 polymer ?
#
loop_
_entity_poly.entity_id
_entity_poly.type
_entity_poly.pdbx_seq_one_letter_code
_entity_poly.pdbx_strand_id
1 'polypeptide(L)'
;LIVGINTDASVRMLEKAPNRPINSENARATVLAALGCIDAVVLFNEQTPLELIEWLRPDVLLKGADYDANQTDPSAKNYIVGSDFVRSYGASLQTIPIVDGYSTTGILAKGN
;
A
#
# COMPACT_ATOMS: atom_id res chain seq x y z
N LEU A 1 6.83 11.89 5.76
CA LEU A 1 6.00 10.76 5.32
C LEU A 1 6.19 10.51 3.84
N ILE A 2 6.61 9.30 3.50
CA ILE A 2 6.75 8.84 2.10
C ILE A 2 5.64 7.83 1.82
N VAL A 3 4.92 8.02 0.73
CA VAL A 3 3.85 7.10 0.31
C VAL A 3 4.27 6.38 -0.96
N GLY A 4 4.36 5.05 -0.89
CA GLY A 4 4.57 4.20 -2.06
C GLY A 4 3.24 3.82 -2.68
N ILE A 5 3.10 3.98 -3.98
CA ILE A 5 1.90 3.57 -4.71
C ILE A 5 2.25 2.69 -5.90
N ASN A 6 1.38 1.73 -6.16
CA ASN A 6 1.50 0.85 -7.32
C ASN A 6 1.29 1.64 -8.60
N THR A 7 2.11 1.40 -9.63
CA THR A 7 1.79 1.85 -10.99
C THR A 7 0.55 1.10 -11.49
N ASP A 8 -0.01 1.55 -12.60
CA ASP A 8 -1.15 0.86 -13.22
C ASP A 8 -0.78 -0.58 -13.58
N ALA A 9 0.42 -0.79 -14.09
CA ALA A 9 0.93 -2.13 -14.41
C ALA A 9 1.03 -3.01 -13.16
N SER A 10 1.52 -2.45 -12.06
CA SER A 10 1.61 -3.15 -10.78
C SER A 10 0.22 -3.55 -10.26
N VAL A 11 -0.75 -2.63 -10.33
CA VAL A 11 -2.14 -2.93 -9.90
C VAL A 11 -2.72 -4.09 -10.71
N ARG A 12 -2.49 -4.12 -12.02
CA ARG A 12 -2.97 -5.22 -12.87
C ARG A 12 -2.37 -6.56 -12.48
N MET A 13 -1.12 -6.59 -12.03
CA MET A 13 -0.46 -7.82 -11.55
C MET A 13 -1.11 -8.39 -10.29
N LEU A 14 -1.84 -7.58 -9.53
CA LEU A 14 -2.54 -8.05 -8.33
C LEU A 14 -3.82 -8.82 -8.65
N GLU A 15 -4.31 -8.77 -9.88
CA GLU A 15 -5.49 -9.52 -10.38
C GLU A 15 -6.75 -9.33 -9.52
N LYS A 16 -6.91 -8.16 -8.89
CA LYS A 16 -8.03 -7.91 -7.98
C LYS A 16 -9.38 -7.84 -8.71
N ALA A 17 -9.40 -7.19 -9.88
CA ALA A 17 -10.59 -7.07 -10.72
C ALA A 17 -10.19 -6.57 -12.12
N PRO A 18 -10.94 -6.94 -13.18
CA PRO A 18 -10.60 -6.53 -14.55
C PRO A 18 -10.64 -5.03 -14.79
N ASN A 19 -11.43 -4.30 -14.01
CA ASN A 19 -11.61 -2.85 -14.15
C ASN A 19 -10.69 -2.02 -13.24
N ARG A 20 -9.66 -2.61 -12.67
CA ARG A 20 -8.68 -1.90 -11.84
C ARG A 20 -7.36 -1.71 -12.59
N PRO A 21 -6.67 -0.56 -12.41
CA PRO A 21 -7.07 0.55 -11.53
C PRO A 21 -8.22 1.38 -12.14
N ILE A 22 -9.03 1.99 -11.26
CA ILE A 22 -10.09 2.91 -11.68
C ILE A 22 -9.50 4.27 -12.02
N ASN A 23 -8.59 4.76 -11.18
CA ASN A 23 -7.85 6.01 -11.40
C ASN A 23 -6.44 5.67 -11.84
N SER A 24 -5.93 6.44 -12.83
CA SER A 24 -4.56 6.27 -13.30
C SER A 24 -3.53 6.52 -12.20
N GLU A 25 -2.33 5.99 -12.39
CA GLU A 25 -1.23 6.23 -11.47
C GLU A 25 -0.92 7.71 -11.30
N ASN A 26 -0.98 8.49 -12.37
CA ASN A 26 -0.75 9.93 -12.32
C ASN A 26 -1.83 10.64 -11.51
N ALA A 27 -3.09 10.27 -11.68
CA ALA A 27 -4.19 10.84 -10.91
C ALA A 27 -4.04 10.51 -9.43
N ARG A 28 -3.73 9.25 -9.10
CA ARG A 28 -3.54 8.82 -7.71
C ARG A 28 -2.37 9.54 -7.05
N ALA A 29 -1.24 9.62 -7.75
CA ALA A 29 -0.05 10.31 -7.25
C ALA A 29 -0.29 11.79 -7.04
N THR A 30 -0.98 12.46 -7.98
CA THR A 30 -1.27 13.90 -7.90
C THR A 30 -2.13 14.23 -6.68
N VAL A 31 -3.17 13.44 -6.43
CA VAL A 31 -4.04 13.64 -5.26
C VAL A 31 -3.26 13.49 -3.96
N LEU A 32 -2.47 12.43 -3.84
CA LEU A 32 -1.67 12.18 -2.63
C LEU A 32 -0.61 13.27 -2.43
N ALA A 33 0.08 13.68 -3.49
CA ALA A 33 1.12 14.69 -3.39
C ALA A 33 0.58 16.07 -2.98
N ALA A 34 -0.71 16.32 -3.19
CA ALA A 34 -1.36 17.56 -2.78
C ALA A 34 -1.65 17.64 -1.28
N LEU A 35 -1.58 16.54 -0.56
CA LEU A 35 -1.83 16.51 0.88
C LEU A 35 -0.61 17.05 1.63
N GLY A 36 -0.84 17.99 2.54
CA GLY A 36 0.24 18.68 3.25
C GLY A 36 1.06 17.78 4.18
N CYS A 37 0.50 16.64 4.61
CA CYS A 37 1.20 15.69 5.47
C CYS A 37 2.13 14.74 4.71
N ILE A 38 2.09 14.72 3.38
CA ILE A 38 2.91 13.83 2.55
C ILE A 38 4.11 14.59 2.00
N ASP A 39 5.32 14.09 2.27
CA ASP A 39 6.56 14.71 1.82
C ASP A 39 6.96 14.22 0.43
N ALA A 40 6.68 12.96 0.10
CA ALA A 40 7.00 12.39 -1.20
C ALA A 40 6.04 11.24 -1.54
N VAL A 41 5.76 11.11 -2.85
CA VAL A 41 5.01 9.97 -3.40
C VAL A 41 5.95 9.26 -4.37
N VAL A 42 6.11 7.95 -4.19
CA VAL A 42 6.99 7.11 -5.02
C VAL A 42 6.17 6.03 -5.70
N LEU A 43 6.30 5.93 -7.01
CA LEU A 43 5.66 4.88 -7.80
C LEU A 43 6.56 3.64 -7.86
N PHE A 44 5.99 2.45 -7.73
CA PHE A 44 6.71 1.21 -7.94
C PHE A 44 5.97 0.30 -8.92
N ASN A 45 6.75 -0.36 -9.80
CA ASN A 45 6.21 -1.23 -10.87
C ASN A 45 6.03 -2.68 -10.44
N GLU A 46 6.71 -3.10 -9.40
CA GLU A 46 6.73 -4.47 -8.92
C GLU A 46 5.36 -4.84 -8.33
N GLN A 47 5.09 -6.11 -8.24
CA GLN A 47 3.82 -6.61 -7.67
C GLN A 47 3.66 -6.17 -6.21
N THR A 48 4.77 -6.11 -5.47
CA THR A 48 4.77 -5.71 -4.06
C THR A 48 5.75 -4.56 -3.82
N PRO A 49 5.62 -3.81 -2.73
CA PRO A 49 6.53 -2.71 -2.41
C PRO A 49 7.85 -3.15 -1.76
N LEU A 50 8.18 -4.44 -1.75
CA LEU A 50 9.35 -4.94 -1.02
C LEU A 50 10.65 -4.26 -1.44
N GLU A 51 10.91 -4.15 -2.73
CA GLU A 51 12.15 -3.52 -3.23
C GLU A 51 12.24 -2.06 -2.82
N LEU A 52 11.12 -1.33 -2.90
CA LEU A 52 11.06 0.06 -2.45
C LEU A 52 11.34 0.17 -0.96
N ILE A 53 10.77 -0.71 -0.15
CA ILE A 53 10.98 -0.73 1.31
C ILE A 53 12.45 -1.01 1.63
N GLU A 54 13.05 -1.98 0.94
CA GLU A 54 14.47 -2.33 1.14
C GLU A 54 15.38 -1.15 0.79
N TRP A 55 15.05 -0.43 -0.27
CA TRP A 55 15.81 0.73 -0.70
C TRP A 55 15.69 1.92 0.26
N LEU A 56 14.46 2.20 0.73
CA LEU A 56 14.19 3.33 1.62
C LEU A 56 14.62 3.08 3.07
N ARG A 57 14.59 1.84 3.54
CA ARG A 57 14.88 1.47 4.94
C ARG A 57 14.11 2.35 5.93
N PRO A 58 12.76 2.33 5.90
CA PRO A 58 11.99 3.23 6.75
C PRO A 58 12.14 2.91 8.23
N ASP A 59 12.06 3.92 9.07
CA ASP A 59 12.04 3.76 10.53
C ASP A 59 10.68 3.22 11.02
N VAL A 60 9.62 3.54 10.29
CA VAL A 60 8.27 3.08 10.55
C VAL A 60 7.61 2.67 9.24
N LEU A 61 7.12 1.43 9.17
CA LEU A 61 6.34 0.95 8.05
C LEU A 61 4.87 0.93 8.45
N LEU A 62 4.04 1.64 7.67
CA LEU A 62 2.60 1.77 7.91
C LEU A 62 1.80 1.01 6.88
N LYS A 63 0.72 0.36 7.32
CA LYS A 63 -0.20 -0.36 6.45
C LYS A 63 -1.63 -0.24 6.97
N GLY A 64 -2.61 -0.40 6.08
CA GLY A 64 -4.02 -0.35 6.47
C GLY A 64 -4.43 -1.49 7.40
N ALA A 65 -5.56 -1.35 8.08
CA ALA A 65 -5.99 -2.24 9.15
C ALA A 65 -6.41 -3.65 8.71
N ASP A 66 -6.54 -3.93 7.42
CA ASP A 66 -6.74 -5.30 6.93
C ASP A 66 -5.51 -6.19 7.14
N TYR A 67 -4.40 -5.59 7.50
CA TYR A 67 -3.12 -6.25 7.72
C TYR A 67 -2.84 -6.37 9.21
N ASP A 68 -2.04 -7.36 9.58
CA ASP A 68 -1.69 -7.63 10.97
C ASP A 68 -0.18 -7.52 11.16
N ALA A 69 0.24 -6.55 11.98
CA ALA A 69 1.65 -6.32 12.27
C ALA A 69 2.32 -7.52 12.98
N ASN A 70 1.52 -8.40 13.60
CA ASN A 70 2.02 -9.59 14.29
C ASN A 70 2.05 -10.83 13.40
N GLN A 71 1.53 -10.75 12.16
CA GLN A 71 1.55 -11.88 11.24
C GLN A 71 2.95 -12.13 10.71
N THR A 72 3.46 -13.34 10.89
CA THR A 72 4.81 -13.74 10.46
C THR A 72 4.83 -14.69 9.27
N ASP A 73 3.67 -15.22 8.88
CA ASP A 73 3.55 -16.13 7.75
C ASP A 73 3.43 -15.34 6.43
N PRO A 74 4.45 -15.38 5.55
CA PRO A 74 4.41 -14.63 4.29
C PRO A 74 3.28 -15.04 3.34
N SER A 75 2.71 -16.24 3.53
CA SER A 75 1.61 -16.71 2.68
C SER A 75 0.23 -16.26 3.17
N ALA A 76 0.15 -15.71 4.37
CA ALA A 76 -1.12 -15.23 4.93
C ALA A 76 -1.58 -13.95 4.25
N LYS A 77 -2.89 -13.80 4.03
CA LYS A 77 -3.46 -12.63 3.37
C LYS A 77 -3.24 -11.32 4.13
N ASN A 78 -3.12 -11.41 5.45
CA ASN A 78 -2.92 -10.25 6.31
C ASN A 78 -1.44 -9.98 6.62
N TYR A 79 -0.52 -10.68 5.95
CA TYR A 79 0.91 -10.44 6.10
C TYR A 79 1.31 -9.12 5.46
N ILE A 80 2.13 -8.34 6.17
CA ILE A 80 2.66 -7.09 5.65
C ILE A 80 3.98 -7.36 4.93
N VAL A 81 3.99 -7.15 3.62
CA VAL A 81 5.21 -7.28 2.81
C VAL A 81 6.27 -6.30 3.34
N GLY A 82 7.47 -6.80 3.54
CA GLY A 82 8.57 -6.01 4.08
C GLY A 82 8.68 -6.05 5.60
N SER A 83 7.73 -6.68 6.30
CA SER A 83 7.74 -6.73 7.77
C SER A 83 8.99 -7.40 8.33
N ASP A 84 9.41 -8.51 7.76
CA ASP A 84 10.63 -9.21 8.20
C ASP A 84 11.87 -8.34 8.01
N PHE A 85 11.94 -7.66 6.88
CA PHE A 85 13.05 -6.77 6.56
C PHE A 85 13.15 -5.62 7.57
N VAL A 86 12.05 -4.91 7.83
CA VAL A 86 12.08 -3.76 8.75
C VAL A 86 12.33 -4.19 10.19
N ARG A 87 11.82 -5.35 10.59
CA ARG A 87 12.14 -5.91 11.91
C ARG A 87 13.62 -6.24 12.06
N SER A 88 14.30 -6.64 10.97
CA SER A 88 15.69 -7.05 11.01
C SER A 88 16.64 -5.96 11.48
N TYR A 89 16.26 -4.69 11.33
CA TYR A 89 17.06 -3.57 11.82
C TYR A 89 16.35 -2.73 12.90
N GLY A 90 15.30 -3.27 13.51
CA GLY A 90 14.64 -2.65 14.66
C GLY A 90 13.62 -1.57 14.33
N ALA A 91 13.18 -1.46 13.08
CA ALA A 91 12.13 -0.53 12.69
C ALA A 91 10.77 -0.95 13.21
N SER A 92 9.84 0.00 13.31
CA SER A 92 8.49 -0.21 13.80
C SER A 92 7.54 -0.57 12.68
N LEU A 93 6.55 -1.42 12.99
CA LEU A 93 5.42 -1.74 12.14
C LEU A 93 4.15 -1.25 12.79
N GLN A 94 3.32 -0.54 12.04
CA GLN A 94 2.04 -0.03 12.53
C GLN A 94 0.95 -0.23 11.50
N THR A 95 -0.27 -0.50 11.98
CA THR A 95 -1.46 -0.54 11.13
C THR A 95 -2.34 0.65 11.45
N ILE A 96 -3.05 1.14 10.42
CA ILE A 96 -3.95 2.29 10.53
C ILE A 96 -5.38 1.77 10.39
N PRO A 97 -6.28 2.09 11.35
CA PRO A 97 -7.68 1.64 11.27
C PRO A 97 -8.36 2.12 9.99
N ILE A 98 -9.18 1.24 9.41
CA ILE A 98 -9.99 1.57 8.24
C ILE A 98 -11.20 2.39 8.71
N VAL A 99 -11.58 3.39 7.89
CA VAL A 99 -12.83 4.12 8.10
C VAL A 99 -13.94 3.32 7.41
N ASP A 100 -14.91 2.85 8.19
CA ASP A 100 -16.03 2.03 7.69
C ASP A 100 -16.81 2.78 6.60
N GLY A 101 -17.24 2.02 5.59
CA GLY A 101 -18.04 2.55 4.49
C GLY A 101 -17.27 3.16 3.34
N TYR A 102 -15.94 3.25 3.44
CA TYR A 102 -15.09 3.82 2.38
C TYR A 102 -14.13 2.77 1.84
N SER A 103 -14.37 2.32 0.60
CA SER A 103 -13.49 1.39 -0.10
C SER A 103 -13.78 1.43 -1.60
N THR A 104 -12.79 1.06 -2.41
CA THR A 104 -12.98 0.91 -3.86
C THR A 104 -14.02 -0.14 -4.18
N THR A 105 -14.01 -1.26 -3.47
CA THR A 105 -15.00 -2.32 -3.62
C THR A 105 -16.41 -1.82 -3.32
N GLY A 106 -16.58 -1.05 -2.24
CA GLY A 106 -17.86 -0.45 -1.90
C GLY A 106 -18.34 0.55 -2.93
N ILE A 107 -17.44 1.37 -3.48
CA ILE A 107 -17.76 2.32 -4.56
C ILE A 107 -18.23 1.57 -5.80
N LEU A 108 -17.53 0.53 -6.21
CA LEU A 108 -17.89 -0.29 -7.38
C LEU A 108 -19.25 -0.96 -7.20
N ALA A 109 -19.55 -1.45 -6.02
CA ALA A 109 -20.84 -2.07 -5.72
C ALA A 109 -21.99 -1.06 -5.79
N LYS A 110 -21.76 0.21 -5.38
CA LYS A 110 -22.77 1.27 -5.42
C LYS A 110 -22.97 1.86 -6.82
N GLY A 111 -21.92 1.83 -7.65
CA GLY A 111 -21.93 2.44 -8.99
C GLY A 111 -22.68 1.63 -10.03
N ASN A 112 -23.16 0.46 -9.68
CA ASN A 112 -23.93 -0.41 -10.57
C ASN A 112 -25.40 -0.40 -10.15
#